data_fb72074a0212b7a082e2a4e2b4959080
#
_entry.id   fb72074a0212b7a082e2a4e2b4959080
#
_cell.length_a   1.000
_cell.length_b   1.000
_cell.length_c   1.000
_cell.angle_alpha   90.00
_cell.angle_beta   90.00
_cell.angle_gamma   90.00
#
_symmetry.space_group_name_H-M   'P 1'
#
loop_
_entity.id
_entity.type
_entity.pdbx_description
1 polymer ?
#
loop_
_entity_poly.entity_id
_entity_poly.type
_entity_poly.pdbx_seq_one_letter_code
_entity_poly.pdbx_strand_id
1 'polypeptide(L)'
;MHGGEEQTFAYGYLPGSSLPSSLAMPNGIVRELAYEEHRDLAVAISCRLGETALVSRSQSYDALGRPVTRTQQRGTEATRTDSFSYNGRNELTGATLGTAPYGYSYDNIGNRKTARELAEELTYAANELNQYTSIEEKAEAPFVPTYDASGNQTLIKTSTGIWTVVYNAANRAVSFTSRDGSTVVECGYDYQGRRYMKKVTVNGTVASHERYLYRGYLQLAALDMLDNRNVLRTLLWDPLEPVATRPLALVQAASLYCYGWDFNKNVTEVFDARGTIAATYDYSPYGTVGSTGNLVQPVQWSSEMNDEELALVYYNYRYYNPADGRWINRDPIAEEGGWNLYGFVRNVPMICTDYLGKDTLGELIYARYVINFLRGIGTVVPFPSKPAMIAQMRDSAGMQRTFEEALQQIIKEELENINNYPKSIEIDFVDKKDITAKFSVHLGYESGVHLHSSGWWLGRPQKVLGYGKFKICVKSKDDIILLSSEGVSLAWYDVIDANPTEGDPEWQQFLETIVQDKVDSSAAFPIEVWGNFTFSELETIINSIDI
;
A
#
# COMPACT_ATOMS: atom_id res chain seq x y z
N MET A 1 3.61 -11.05 -28.53
CA MET A 1 3.06 -11.38 -29.87
C MET A 1 1.95 -12.40 -29.69
N HIS A 2 0.80 -12.23 -30.30
CA HIS A 2 -0.33 -13.13 -30.27
C HIS A 2 -0.65 -13.54 -31.72
N GLY A 3 -0.82 -14.84 -31.99
CA GLY A 3 -1.03 -15.33 -33.37
C GLY A 3 0.10 -15.03 -34.35
N GLY A 4 1.31 -14.74 -33.87
CA GLY A 4 2.45 -14.33 -34.70
C GLY A 4 2.51 -12.83 -35.01
N GLU A 5 1.48 -12.05 -34.64
CA GLU A 5 1.43 -10.60 -34.84
C GLU A 5 1.93 -9.86 -33.60
N GLU A 6 2.55 -8.71 -33.81
CA GLU A 6 2.96 -7.81 -32.74
C GLU A 6 1.73 -7.15 -32.12
N GLN A 7 1.68 -7.12 -30.79
CA GLN A 7 0.61 -6.48 -30.02
C GLN A 7 1.21 -5.33 -29.23
N THR A 8 0.75 -4.11 -29.49
CA THR A 8 1.33 -2.89 -28.93
C THR A 8 0.41 -2.26 -27.89
N PHE A 9 0.99 -1.92 -26.72
CA PHE A 9 0.40 -1.03 -25.71
C PHE A 9 1.15 0.29 -25.75
N ALA A 10 0.46 1.40 -26.02
CA ALA A 10 1.07 2.72 -26.15
C ALA A 10 0.62 3.63 -25.00
N TYR A 11 1.59 4.19 -24.26
CA TYR A 11 1.34 5.10 -23.16
C TYR A 11 1.44 6.55 -23.60
N GLY A 12 0.47 7.36 -23.16
CA GLY A 12 0.53 8.81 -23.20
C GLY A 12 0.73 9.37 -21.81
N TYR A 13 1.36 10.53 -21.72
CA TYR A 13 1.66 11.21 -20.47
C TYR A 13 1.14 12.65 -20.49
N LEU A 14 0.86 13.22 -19.32
CA LEU A 14 0.56 14.64 -19.20
C LEU A 14 1.81 15.45 -19.60
N PRO A 15 1.65 16.56 -20.37
CA PRO A 15 2.77 17.39 -20.77
C PRO A 15 3.63 17.86 -19.59
N GLY A 16 4.93 17.65 -19.66
CA GLY A 16 5.87 18.02 -18.60
C GLY A 16 5.80 17.18 -17.32
N SER A 17 5.14 16.02 -17.38
CA SER A 17 4.93 15.14 -16.23
C SER A 17 5.21 13.67 -16.58
N SER A 18 5.47 12.85 -15.57
CA SER A 18 5.52 11.38 -15.68
C SER A 18 4.17 10.71 -15.41
N LEU A 19 3.10 11.48 -15.19
CA LEU A 19 1.77 10.94 -14.92
C LEU A 19 1.16 10.39 -16.20
N PRO A 20 0.77 9.09 -16.25
CA PRO A 20 0.11 8.51 -17.42
C PRO A 20 -1.23 9.20 -17.67
N SER A 21 -1.43 9.72 -18.88
CA SER A 21 -2.71 10.31 -19.30
C SER A 21 -3.55 9.35 -20.13
N SER A 22 -2.91 8.40 -20.82
CA SER A 22 -3.63 7.42 -21.64
C SER A 22 -2.87 6.11 -21.79
N LEU A 23 -3.61 5.06 -22.12
CA LEU A 23 -3.09 3.76 -22.54
C LEU A 23 -3.93 3.27 -23.71
N ALA A 24 -3.34 3.24 -24.90
CA ALA A 24 -3.95 2.60 -26.06
C ALA A 24 -3.62 1.10 -26.06
N MET A 25 -4.64 0.28 -26.21
CA MET A 25 -4.56 -1.19 -26.14
C MET A 25 -4.64 -1.78 -27.56
N PRO A 26 -4.08 -2.99 -27.80
CA PRO A 26 -4.05 -3.60 -29.14
C PRO A 26 -5.44 -3.93 -29.71
N ASN A 27 -6.47 -4.04 -28.90
CA ASN A 27 -7.86 -4.25 -29.31
C ASN A 27 -8.60 -2.93 -29.69
N GLY A 28 -7.88 -1.82 -29.81
CA GLY A 28 -8.42 -0.51 -30.19
C GLY A 28 -9.02 0.29 -29.06
N ILE A 29 -9.05 -0.25 -27.83
CA ILE A 29 -9.50 0.51 -26.67
C ILE A 29 -8.44 1.53 -26.26
N VAL A 30 -8.88 2.73 -25.95
CA VAL A 30 -8.07 3.76 -25.31
C VAL A 30 -8.62 4.02 -23.91
N ARG A 31 -7.77 3.79 -22.90
CA ARG A 31 -8.01 4.19 -21.52
C ARG A 31 -7.42 5.56 -21.30
N GLU A 32 -8.17 6.46 -20.68
CA GLU A 32 -7.75 7.83 -20.37
C GLU A 32 -7.86 8.10 -18.88
N LEU A 33 -6.95 8.92 -18.34
CA LEU A 33 -6.91 9.36 -16.95
C LEU A 33 -6.88 10.88 -16.90
N ALA A 34 -7.65 11.43 -15.95
CA ALA A 34 -7.57 12.84 -15.58
C ALA A 34 -7.21 12.94 -14.08
N TYR A 35 -6.51 14.02 -13.74
CA TYR A 35 -6.01 14.28 -12.39
C TYR A 35 -6.55 15.60 -11.86
N GLU A 36 -6.53 15.78 -10.53
CA GLU A 36 -6.76 17.07 -9.91
C GLU A 36 -5.67 18.07 -10.31
N GLU A 37 -6.03 19.34 -10.31
CA GLU A 37 -5.13 20.43 -10.73
C GLU A 37 -3.89 20.59 -9.83
N HIS A 38 -4.02 20.32 -8.52
CA HIS A 38 -2.98 20.62 -7.52
C HIS A 38 -2.42 19.39 -6.79
N ARG A 39 -2.99 18.22 -7.02
CA ARG A 39 -2.55 16.96 -6.42
C ARG A 39 -2.53 15.88 -7.50
N ASP A 40 -1.57 14.98 -7.46
CA ASP A 40 -1.46 13.87 -8.41
C ASP A 40 -2.55 12.78 -8.20
N LEU A 41 -3.74 13.18 -7.79
CA LEU A 41 -4.86 12.29 -7.54
C LEU A 41 -5.69 12.14 -8.81
N ALA A 42 -5.82 10.89 -9.28
CA ALA A 42 -6.65 10.59 -10.44
C ALA A 42 -8.13 10.79 -10.11
N VAL A 43 -8.80 11.69 -10.81
CA VAL A 43 -10.23 12.03 -10.61
C VAL A 43 -11.15 11.40 -11.64
N ALA A 44 -10.63 10.98 -12.79
CA ALA A 44 -11.44 10.29 -13.79
C ALA A 44 -10.64 9.19 -14.51
N ILE A 45 -11.36 8.14 -14.88
CA ILE A 45 -10.91 7.06 -15.73
C ILE A 45 -12.00 6.82 -16.77
N SER A 46 -11.64 6.78 -18.05
CA SER A 46 -12.54 6.34 -19.10
C SER A 46 -11.89 5.27 -19.97
N CYS A 47 -12.70 4.36 -20.52
CA CYS A 47 -12.30 3.44 -21.57
C CYS A 47 -13.24 3.64 -22.76
N ARG A 48 -12.70 3.88 -23.94
CA ARG A 48 -13.46 4.08 -25.17
C ARG A 48 -12.94 3.23 -26.33
N LEU A 49 -13.82 2.87 -27.24
CA LEU A 49 -13.51 2.25 -28.51
C LEU A 49 -13.96 3.19 -29.64
N GLY A 50 -13.00 3.81 -30.32
CA GLY A 50 -13.30 4.95 -31.18
C GLY A 50 -14.00 6.07 -30.39
N GLU A 51 -15.18 6.50 -30.85
CA GLU A 51 -16.00 7.52 -30.18
C GLU A 51 -16.95 6.95 -29.11
N THR A 52 -17.02 5.62 -28.98
CA THR A 52 -17.94 4.99 -28.05
C THR A 52 -17.33 4.85 -26.66
N ALA A 53 -17.93 5.48 -25.67
CA ALA A 53 -17.56 5.30 -24.28
C ALA A 53 -18.07 3.92 -23.78
N LEU A 54 -17.14 3.06 -23.36
CA LEU A 54 -17.44 1.74 -22.80
C LEU A 54 -17.57 1.78 -21.28
N VAL A 55 -16.69 2.57 -20.64
CA VAL A 55 -16.65 2.72 -19.21
C VAL A 55 -16.25 4.14 -18.86
N SER A 56 -16.94 4.75 -17.91
CA SER A 56 -16.52 6.00 -17.30
C SER A 56 -16.61 5.92 -15.78
N ARG A 57 -15.59 6.47 -15.11
CA ARG A 57 -15.53 6.59 -13.64
C ARG A 57 -15.03 7.97 -13.27
N SER A 58 -15.63 8.53 -12.23
CA SER A 58 -15.05 9.71 -11.58
C SER A 58 -14.97 9.51 -10.07
N GLN A 59 -14.09 10.24 -9.41
CA GLN A 59 -13.86 10.15 -7.98
C GLN A 59 -13.55 11.53 -7.41
N SER A 60 -14.12 11.86 -6.26
CA SER A 60 -13.77 13.06 -5.50
C SER A 60 -13.09 12.68 -4.20
N TYR A 61 -12.30 13.60 -3.67
CA TYR A 61 -11.48 13.39 -2.49
C TYR A 61 -11.73 14.46 -1.45
N ASP A 62 -11.54 14.12 -0.18
CA ASP A 62 -11.47 15.10 0.88
C ASP A 62 -10.08 15.79 0.94
N ALA A 63 -9.89 16.67 1.93
CA ALA A 63 -8.63 17.40 2.12
C ALA A 63 -7.43 16.46 2.42
N LEU A 64 -7.67 15.26 2.94
CA LEU A 64 -6.65 14.25 3.23
C LEU A 64 -6.36 13.31 2.04
N GLY A 65 -7.01 13.54 0.90
CA GLY A 65 -6.86 12.69 -0.29
C GLY A 65 -7.61 11.35 -0.19
N ARG A 66 -8.60 11.23 0.72
CA ARG A 66 -9.44 10.04 0.83
C ARG A 66 -10.64 10.16 -0.11
N PRO A 67 -10.97 9.10 -0.88
CA PRO A 67 -12.17 9.11 -1.71
C PRO A 67 -13.43 9.34 -0.87
N VAL A 68 -14.28 10.28 -1.24
CA VAL A 68 -15.57 10.53 -0.58
C VAL A 68 -16.75 10.17 -1.47
N THR A 69 -16.61 10.34 -2.77
CA THR A 69 -17.62 9.89 -3.75
C THR A 69 -16.93 9.25 -4.94
N ARG A 70 -17.61 8.29 -5.55
CA ARG A 70 -17.23 7.69 -6.81
C ARG A 70 -18.47 7.55 -7.69
N THR A 71 -18.36 7.86 -8.97
CA THR A 71 -19.38 7.50 -9.94
C THR A 71 -18.82 6.48 -10.93
N GLN A 72 -19.68 5.60 -11.42
CA GLN A 72 -19.30 4.70 -12.51
C GLN A 72 -20.48 4.44 -13.43
N GLN A 73 -20.15 4.31 -14.71
CA GLN A 73 -21.10 3.94 -15.76
C GLN A 73 -20.44 2.97 -16.73
N ARG A 74 -21.11 1.90 -17.09
CA ARG A 74 -20.70 0.94 -18.13
C ARG A 74 -21.67 1.05 -19.31
N GLY A 75 -21.15 1.40 -20.49
CA GLY A 75 -21.96 1.58 -21.69
C GLY A 75 -23.17 2.50 -21.46
N THR A 76 -24.36 1.96 -21.68
CA THR A 76 -25.64 2.67 -21.50
C THR A 76 -26.33 2.39 -20.17
N GLU A 77 -25.67 1.69 -19.24
CA GLU A 77 -26.22 1.44 -17.91
C GLU A 77 -26.43 2.75 -17.14
N ALA A 78 -27.32 2.71 -16.15
CA ALA A 78 -27.50 3.85 -15.26
C ALA A 78 -26.22 4.12 -14.47
N THR A 79 -25.87 5.39 -14.30
CA THR A 79 -24.72 5.79 -13.48
C THR A 79 -24.92 5.36 -12.03
N ARG A 80 -24.00 4.57 -11.49
CA ARG A 80 -23.94 4.24 -10.07
C ARG A 80 -23.11 5.30 -9.35
N THR A 81 -23.58 5.76 -8.20
CA THR A 81 -22.85 6.66 -7.31
C THR A 81 -22.57 5.93 -6.00
N ASP A 82 -21.33 5.93 -5.60
CA ASP A 82 -20.84 5.37 -4.34
C ASP A 82 -20.38 6.49 -3.41
N SER A 83 -20.50 6.30 -2.10
CA SER A 83 -20.01 7.23 -1.08
C SER A 83 -19.24 6.51 0.02
N PHE A 84 -18.27 7.18 0.64
CA PHE A 84 -17.38 6.61 1.65
C PHE A 84 -17.24 7.53 2.84
N SER A 85 -17.10 6.95 4.03
CA SER A 85 -16.87 7.68 5.29
C SER A 85 -15.75 7.04 6.10
N TYR A 86 -15.03 7.86 6.86
CA TYR A 86 -13.84 7.45 7.60
C TYR A 86 -13.86 8.01 9.01
N ASN A 87 -13.19 7.34 9.94
CA ASN A 87 -12.96 7.88 11.29
C ASN A 87 -11.69 8.76 11.35
N GLY A 88 -11.38 9.27 12.55
CA GLY A 88 -10.20 10.11 12.78
C GLY A 88 -8.86 9.40 12.61
N ARG A 89 -8.83 8.06 12.54
CA ARG A 89 -7.65 7.24 12.23
C ARG A 89 -7.56 6.87 10.75
N ASN A 90 -8.38 7.47 9.90
CA ASN A 90 -8.53 7.21 8.47
C ASN A 90 -9.16 5.85 8.12
N GLU A 91 -9.58 5.04 9.08
CA GLU A 91 -10.20 3.74 8.81
C GLU A 91 -11.58 3.94 8.17
N LEU A 92 -11.91 3.10 7.19
CA LEU A 92 -13.21 3.11 6.51
C LEU A 92 -14.31 2.68 7.49
N THR A 93 -15.23 3.57 7.81
CA THR A 93 -16.35 3.30 8.73
C THR A 93 -17.67 3.05 8.03
N GLY A 94 -17.79 3.47 6.78
CA GLY A 94 -18.99 3.22 6.00
C GLY A 94 -18.80 3.42 4.52
N ALA A 95 -19.63 2.74 3.75
CA ALA A 95 -19.76 2.96 2.32
C ALA A 95 -21.20 2.73 1.90
N THR A 96 -21.62 3.43 0.85
CA THR A 96 -22.85 3.10 0.12
C THR A 96 -22.48 2.91 -1.34
N LEU A 97 -22.63 1.71 -1.86
CA LEU A 97 -22.33 1.39 -3.25
C LEU A 97 -23.64 1.34 -4.04
N GLY A 98 -23.92 2.44 -4.77
CA GLY A 98 -25.26 2.67 -5.32
C GLY A 98 -26.28 2.81 -4.19
N THR A 99 -27.10 1.76 -3.95
CA THR A 99 -28.06 1.70 -2.84
C THR A 99 -27.67 0.72 -1.73
N ALA A 100 -26.58 -0.01 -1.92
CA ALA A 100 -26.11 -1.05 -1.02
C ALA A 100 -25.29 -0.46 0.15
N PRO A 101 -25.76 -0.57 1.40
CA PRO A 101 -25.06 0.01 2.56
C PRO A 101 -24.03 -0.97 3.14
N TYR A 102 -22.89 -0.42 3.58
CA TYR A 102 -21.82 -1.09 4.31
C TYR A 102 -21.41 -0.26 5.52
N GLY A 103 -21.03 -0.89 6.62
CA GLY A 103 -20.63 -0.20 7.83
C GLY A 103 -19.61 -1.00 8.64
N TYR A 104 -18.65 -0.33 9.25
CA TYR A 104 -17.57 -0.98 9.98
C TYR A 104 -17.24 -0.21 11.26
N SER A 105 -16.91 -0.93 12.31
CA SER A 105 -16.31 -0.36 13.51
C SER A 105 -15.11 -1.18 13.96
N TYR A 106 -14.17 -0.52 14.61
CA TYR A 106 -12.89 -1.11 14.98
C TYR A 106 -12.55 -0.83 16.43
N ASP A 107 -11.72 -1.66 17.03
CA ASP A 107 -11.05 -1.36 18.29
C ASP A 107 -9.86 -0.42 18.10
N ASN A 108 -9.12 -0.13 19.18
CA ASN A 108 -8.01 0.80 19.14
C ASN A 108 -6.80 0.32 18.33
N ILE A 109 -6.70 -0.99 18.07
CA ILE A 109 -5.60 -1.60 17.31
C ILE A 109 -6.04 -2.00 15.88
N GLY A 110 -7.28 -1.69 15.49
CA GLY A 110 -7.81 -1.91 14.15
C GLY A 110 -8.43 -3.29 13.91
N ASN A 111 -8.71 -4.10 14.95
CA ASN A 111 -9.56 -5.27 14.77
C ASN A 111 -11.00 -4.82 14.53
N ARG A 112 -11.72 -5.46 13.58
CA ARG A 112 -13.16 -5.22 13.44
C ARG A 112 -13.90 -5.60 14.72
N LYS A 113 -14.81 -4.73 15.15
CA LYS A 113 -15.80 -5.01 16.20
C LYS A 113 -17.14 -5.36 15.58
N THR A 114 -17.53 -4.63 14.55
CA THR A 114 -18.73 -4.90 13.78
C THR A 114 -18.47 -4.71 12.30
N ALA A 115 -19.18 -5.49 11.48
CA ALA A 115 -19.32 -5.23 10.05
C ALA A 115 -20.80 -5.34 9.66
N ARG A 116 -21.22 -4.43 8.79
CA ARG A 116 -22.47 -4.54 8.05
C ARG A 116 -22.13 -4.68 6.58
N GLU A 117 -22.47 -5.82 6.02
CA GLU A 117 -22.28 -6.12 4.60
C GLU A 117 -23.66 -6.36 3.98
N LEU A 118 -24.20 -5.32 3.32
CA LEU A 118 -25.60 -5.33 2.83
C LEU A 118 -26.62 -5.47 3.97
N ALA A 119 -27.29 -6.61 4.06
CA ALA A 119 -28.27 -6.94 5.09
C ALA A 119 -27.67 -7.73 6.27
N GLU A 120 -26.48 -8.25 6.12
CA GLU A 120 -25.80 -9.04 7.14
C GLU A 120 -25.10 -8.14 8.16
N GLU A 121 -25.27 -8.46 9.43
CA GLU A 121 -24.60 -7.77 10.53
C GLU A 121 -23.74 -8.78 11.28
N LEU A 122 -22.44 -8.53 11.33
CA LEU A 122 -21.44 -9.36 11.97
C LEU A 122 -20.84 -8.65 13.18
N THR A 123 -20.62 -9.40 14.25
CA THR A 123 -19.91 -8.94 15.46
C THR A 123 -18.68 -9.82 15.67
N TYR A 124 -17.55 -9.19 15.95
CA TYR A 124 -16.24 -9.84 16.11
C TYR A 124 -15.73 -9.66 17.52
N ALA A 125 -15.24 -10.75 18.11
CA ALA A 125 -14.44 -10.70 19.33
C ALA A 125 -12.98 -11.09 19.01
N ALA A 126 -12.03 -10.38 19.57
CA ALA A 126 -10.59 -10.64 19.40
C ALA A 126 -9.91 -10.83 20.76
N ASN A 127 -8.85 -11.67 20.79
CA ASN A 127 -7.98 -11.82 21.95
C ASN A 127 -6.81 -10.81 21.92
N GLU A 128 -5.95 -10.85 22.93
CA GLU A 128 -4.78 -9.97 23.07
C GLU A 128 -3.72 -10.16 21.96
N LEU A 129 -3.79 -11.25 21.20
CA LEU A 129 -2.94 -11.52 20.04
C LEU A 129 -3.58 -11.06 18.73
N ASN A 130 -4.67 -10.28 18.78
CA ASN A 130 -5.45 -9.84 17.64
C ASN A 130 -6.08 -10.97 16.80
N GLN A 131 -6.23 -12.16 17.38
CA GLN A 131 -6.91 -13.30 16.78
C GLN A 131 -8.40 -13.21 17.08
N TYR A 132 -9.27 -13.41 16.09
CA TYR A 132 -10.70 -13.50 16.35
C TYR A 132 -11.02 -14.76 17.14
N THR A 133 -11.77 -14.60 18.21
CA THR A 133 -12.24 -15.70 19.07
C THR A 133 -13.69 -16.09 18.77
N SER A 134 -14.47 -15.16 18.22
CA SER A 134 -15.79 -15.44 17.64
C SER A 134 -16.12 -14.46 16.52
N ILE A 135 -16.91 -14.92 15.57
CA ILE A 135 -17.57 -14.11 14.54
C ILE A 135 -19.04 -14.51 14.60
N GLU A 136 -19.89 -13.56 15.01
CA GLU A 136 -21.32 -13.79 15.25
C GLU A 136 -22.13 -13.13 14.13
N GLU A 137 -22.97 -13.89 13.52
CA GLU A 137 -23.97 -13.45 12.57
C GLU A 137 -25.34 -13.61 13.20
N LYS A 138 -26.23 -12.61 13.00
CA LYS A 138 -27.55 -12.63 13.59
C LYS A 138 -28.33 -13.88 13.14
N ALA A 139 -28.85 -14.62 14.14
CA ALA A 139 -29.61 -15.86 13.98
C ALA A 139 -28.80 -17.12 13.58
N GLU A 140 -27.48 -17.06 13.50
CA GLU A 140 -26.62 -18.23 13.29
C GLU A 140 -25.82 -18.56 14.54
N ALA A 141 -25.31 -19.79 14.64
CA ALA A 141 -24.33 -20.15 15.67
C ALA A 141 -23.00 -19.43 15.41
N PRO A 142 -22.33 -18.90 16.43
CA PRO A 142 -21.05 -18.22 16.27
C PRO A 142 -20.03 -19.09 15.54
N PHE A 143 -19.35 -18.53 14.57
CA PHE A 143 -18.17 -19.13 13.99
C PHE A 143 -16.97 -18.87 14.91
N VAL A 144 -16.27 -19.92 15.33
CA VAL A 144 -15.09 -19.87 16.19
C VAL A 144 -13.88 -20.25 15.36
N PRO A 145 -13.06 -19.29 14.90
CA PRO A 145 -11.80 -19.58 14.24
C PRO A 145 -10.82 -20.33 15.16
N THR A 146 -9.97 -21.17 14.59
CA THR A 146 -8.86 -21.80 15.33
C THR A 146 -7.52 -21.41 14.73
N TYR A 147 -6.46 -21.46 15.54
CA TYR A 147 -5.13 -21.05 15.17
C TYR A 147 -4.10 -22.09 15.61
N ASP A 148 -2.99 -22.21 14.86
CA ASP A 148 -1.83 -22.96 15.30
C ASP A 148 -0.95 -22.12 16.26
N ALA A 149 0.14 -22.74 16.75
CA ALA A 149 1.07 -22.08 17.67
C ALA A 149 1.83 -20.90 17.04
N SER A 150 1.93 -20.85 15.72
CA SER A 150 2.53 -19.74 14.96
C SER A 150 1.54 -18.61 14.69
N GLY A 151 0.26 -18.79 15.04
CA GLY A 151 -0.81 -17.83 14.82
C GLY A 151 -1.45 -17.92 13.44
N ASN A 152 -1.19 -18.96 12.66
CA ASN A 152 -1.90 -19.18 11.39
C ASN A 152 -3.31 -19.68 11.68
N GLN A 153 -4.30 -19.15 10.97
CA GLN A 153 -5.70 -19.53 11.15
C GLN A 153 -5.96 -20.89 10.49
N THR A 154 -6.23 -21.90 11.31
CA THR A 154 -6.40 -23.32 10.86
C THR A 154 -7.85 -23.67 10.54
N LEU A 155 -8.83 -22.85 10.98
CA LEU A 155 -10.23 -22.94 10.58
C LEU A 155 -10.70 -21.55 10.17
N ILE A 156 -11.12 -21.42 8.91
CA ILE A 156 -11.59 -20.16 8.31
C ILE A 156 -13.03 -20.29 7.79
N LYS A 157 -13.78 -19.17 7.79
CA LYS A 157 -15.07 -19.03 7.08
C LYS A 157 -14.85 -18.05 5.93
N THR A 158 -15.25 -18.43 4.73
CA THR A 158 -15.26 -17.58 3.54
C THR A 158 -16.65 -17.60 2.91
N SER A 159 -16.87 -16.85 1.84
CA SER A 159 -18.15 -16.89 1.13
C SER A 159 -18.47 -18.24 0.47
N THR A 160 -17.45 -19.11 0.28
CA THR A 160 -17.65 -20.48 -0.27
C THR A 160 -17.81 -21.53 0.81
N GLY A 161 -17.70 -21.17 2.09
CA GLY A 161 -17.93 -22.08 3.22
C GLY A 161 -16.83 -22.07 4.28
N ILE A 162 -16.80 -23.15 5.08
CA ILE A 162 -15.82 -23.32 6.15
C ILE A 162 -14.73 -24.29 5.67
N TRP A 163 -13.46 -23.89 5.89
CA TRP A 163 -12.28 -24.61 5.45
C TRP A 163 -11.32 -24.87 6.59
N THR A 164 -10.77 -26.08 6.63
CA THR A 164 -9.60 -26.41 7.45
C THR A 164 -8.34 -26.14 6.65
N VAL A 165 -7.39 -25.43 7.25
CA VAL A 165 -6.14 -24.99 6.58
C VAL A 165 -4.94 -25.61 7.26
N VAL A 166 -4.03 -26.13 6.45
CA VAL A 166 -2.73 -26.67 6.90
C VAL A 166 -1.61 -25.78 6.37
N TYR A 167 -0.64 -25.51 7.23
CA TYR A 167 0.52 -24.66 6.90
C TYR A 167 1.82 -25.47 6.95
N ASN A 168 2.79 -25.04 6.14
CA ASN A 168 4.16 -25.54 6.24
C ASN A 168 4.97 -24.75 7.28
N ALA A 169 6.24 -25.15 7.51
CA ALA A 169 7.14 -24.50 8.47
C ALA A 169 7.48 -23.03 8.14
N ALA A 170 7.20 -22.58 6.91
CA ALA A 170 7.35 -21.18 6.49
C ALA A 170 6.02 -20.38 6.59
N ASN A 171 5.03 -20.89 7.33
CA ASN A 171 3.70 -20.30 7.49
C ASN A 171 2.94 -20.07 6.16
N ARG A 172 3.20 -20.93 5.14
CA ARG A 172 2.46 -20.92 3.87
C ARG A 172 1.34 -21.94 3.93
N ALA A 173 0.12 -21.55 3.56
CA ALA A 173 -1.01 -22.47 3.50
C ALA A 173 -0.81 -23.47 2.35
N VAL A 174 -0.62 -24.75 2.68
CA VAL A 174 -0.35 -25.83 1.71
C VAL A 174 -1.56 -26.66 1.38
N SER A 175 -2.61 -26.63 2.22
CA SER A 175 -3.85 -27.36 1.93
C SER A 175 -5.04 -26.65 2.57
N PHE A 176 -6.15 -26.63 1.83
CA PHE A 176 -7.47 -26.20 2.28
C PHE A 176 -8.44 -27.35 2.05
N THR A 177 -9.16 -27.77 3.08
CA THR A 177 -10.16 -28.83 2.99
C THR A 177 -11.52 -28.27 3.40
N SER A 178 -12.53 -28.41 2.53
CA SER A 178 -13.90 -28.03 2.84
C SER A 178 -14.44 -28.81 4.05
N ARG A 179 -15.38 -28.22 4.79
CA ARG A 179 -15.92 -28.80 6.03
C ARG A 179 -16.48 -30.22 5.85
N ASP A 180 -17.07 -30.49 4.70
CA ASP A 180 -17.61 -31.81 4.32
C ASP A 180 -16.57 -32.77 3.72
N GLY A 181 -15.33 -32.29 3.53
CA GLY A 181 -14.24 -33.05 2.91
C GLY A 181 -14.38 -33.24 1.40
N SER A 182 -15.42 -32.69 0.76
CA SER A 182 -15.68 -32.89 -0.66
C SER A 182 -14.65 -32.20 -1.56
N THR A 183 -14.11 -31.08 -1.12
CA THR A 183 -13.17 -30.27 -1.89
C THR A 183 -11.85 -30.10 -1.13
N VAL A 184 -10.74 -30.38 -1.81
CA VAL A 184 -9.37 -30.17 -1.29
C VAL A 184 -8.59 -29.33 -2.29
N VAL A 185 -8.03 -28.22 -1.82
CA VAL A 185 -7.11 -27.37 -2.59
C VAL A 185 -5.71 -27.54 -2.02
N GLU A 186 -4.76 -28.00 -2.82
CA GLU A 186 -3.35 -28.18 -2.44
C GLU A 186 -2.47 -27.15 -3.14
N CYS A 187 -1.56 -26.52 -2.41
CA CYS A 187 -0.65 -25.49 -2.89
C CYS A 187 0.80 -25.90 -2.64
N GLY A 188 1.66 -25.72 -3.65
CA GLY A 188 3.10 -25.90 -3.54
C GLY A 188 3.84 -24.57 -3.70
N TYR A 189 4.92 -24.39 -2.94
CA TYR A 189 5.72 -23.15 -2.94
C TYR A 189 7.17 -23.45 -3.29
N ASP A 190 7.79 -22.55 -4.05
CA ASP A 190 9.21 -22.61 -4.37
C ASP A 190 10.07 -21.99 -3.25
N TYR A 191 11.40 -21.98 -3.44
CA TYR A 191 12.35 -21.46 -2.46
C TYR A 191 12.22 -19.95 -2.20
N GLN A 192 11.59 -19.17 -3.10
CA GLN A 192 11.27 -17.76 -2.91
C GLN A 192 9.89 -17.55 -2.25
N GLY A 193 9.20 -18.62 -1.88
CA GLY A 193 7.88 -18.59 -1.28
C GLY A 193 6.74 -18.30 -2.27
N ARG A 194 6.98 -18.34 -3.60
CA ARG A 194 5.95 -18.17 -4.62
C ARG A 194 5.20 -19.47 -4.83
N ARG A 195 3.89 -19.40 -5.00
CA ARG A 195 3.05 -20.57 -5.27
C ARG A 195 3.29 -21.07 -6.70
N TYR A 196 4.09 -22.12 -6.86
CA TYR A 196 4.35 -22.69 -8.18
C TYR A 196 3.31 -23.72 -8.61
N MET A 197 2.44 -24.17 -7.71
CA MET A 197 1.44 -25.21 -7.99
C MET A 197 0.17 -24.97 -7.20
N LYS A 198 -0.99 -25.20 -7.85
CA LYS A 198 -2.32 -25.37 -7.24
C LYS A 198 -2.99 -26.60 -7.83
N LYS A 199 -3.55 -27.45 -6.97
CA LYS A 199 -4.32 -28.61 -7.37
C LYS A 199 -5.65 -28.63 -6.62
N VAL A 200 -6.74 -28.79 -7.34
CA VAL A 200 -8.10 -28.86 -6.79
C VAL A 200 -8.64 -30.27 -7.00
N THR A 201 -9.05 -30.92 -5.93
CA THR A 201 -9.68 -32.23 -5.94
C THR A 201 -11.11 -32.08 -5.44
N VAL A 202 -12.07 -32.57 -6.20
CA VAL A 202 -13.50 -32.55 -5.86
C VAL A 202 -14.04 -33.98 -5.83
N ASN A 203 -14.62 -34.40 -4.71
CA ASN A 203 -15.13 -35.76 -4.49
C ASN A 203 -14.11 -36.86 -4.86
N GLY A 204 -12.84 -36.63 -4.50
CA GLY A 204 -11.75 -37.57 -4.77
C GLY A 204 -11.20 -37.54 -6.19
N THR A 205 -11.79 -36.74 -7.10
CA THR A 205 -11.31 -36.59 -8.48
C THR A 205 -10.58 -35.29 -8.64
N VAL A 206 -9.40 -35.29 -9.26
CA VAL A 206 -8.64 -34.08 -9.54
C VAL A 206 -9.36 -33.28 -10.62
N ALA A 207 -9.92 -32.14 -10.23
CA ALA A 207 -10.68 -31.25 -11.12
C ALA A 207 -9.74 -30.28 -11.88
N SER A 208 -8.67 -29.81 -11.22
CA SER A 208 -7.63 -29.01 -11.87
C SER A 208 -6.27 -29.23 -11.21
N HIS A 209 -5.21 -29.12 -11.99
CA HIS A 209 -3.83 -29.16 -11.51
C HIS A 209 -3.00 -28.21 -12.36
N GLU A 210 -2.66 -27.06 -11.80
CA GLU A 210 -1.93 -26.00 -12.48
C GLU A 210 -0.51 -25.87 -11.94
N ARG A 211 0.43 -25.51 -12.83
CA ARG A 211 1.76 -25.01 -12.46
C ARG A 211 1.97 -23.62 -13.05
N TYR A 212 2.69 -22.79 -12.31
CA TYR A 212 2.85 -21.39 -12.63
C TYR A 212 4.30 -21.05 -12.93
N LEU A 213 4.50 -20.19 -13.93
CA LEU A 213 5.78 -19.62 -14.29
C LEU A 213 5.81 -18.15 -13.88
N TYR A 214 6.93 -17.71 -13.31
CA TYR A 214 7.07 -16.37 -12.75
C TYR A 214 8.28 -15.61 -13.34
N ARG A 215 8.15 -14.29 -13.35
CA ARG A 215 9.26 -13.34 -13.42
C ARG A 215 9.21 -12.49 -12.14
N GLY A 216 10.20 -12.63 -11.25
CA GLY A 216 10.05 -12.12 -9.88
C GLY A 216 8.81 -12.72 -9.23
N TYR A 217 7.91 -11.89 -8.73
CA TYR A 217 6.63 -12.32 -8.16
C TYR A 217 5.45 -12.27 -9.14
N LEU A 218 5.66 -11.81 -10.36
CA LEU A 218 4.62 -11.74 -11.39
C LEU A 218 4.43 -13.09 -12.07
N GLN A 219 3.24 -13.67 -11.97
CA GLN A 219 2.87 -14.89 -12.69
C GLN A 219 2.73 -14.60 -14.18
N LEU A 220 3.56 -15.24 -15.01
CA LEU A 220 3.55 -15.05 -16.46
C LEU A 220 2.66 -16.04 -17.18
N ALA A 221 2.58 -17.27 -16.67
CA ALA A 221 1.80 -18.33 -17.31
C ALA A 221 1.31 -19.37 -16.31
N ALA A 222 0.22 -20.04 -16.67
CA ALA A 222 -0.27 -21.25 -16.03
C ALA A 222 -0.28 -22.41 -17.03
N LEU A 223 0.18 -23.57 -16.57
CA LEU A 223 0.28 -24.81 -17.32
C LEU A 223 -0.69 -25.84 -16.77
N ASP A 224 -1.43 -26.52 -17.63
CA ASP A 224 -2.29 -27.65 -17.28
C ASP A 224 -1.46 -28.92 -17.07
N MET A 225 -1.42 -29.41 -15.85
CA MET A 225 -0.71 -30.65 -15.53
C MET A 225 -1.53 -31.92 -15.81
N LEU A 226 -2.82 -31.78 -16.14
CA LEU A 226 -3.70 -32.85 -16.55
C LEU A 226 -3.67 -33.08 -18.07
N ASP A 227 -3.27 -32.04 -18.83
CA ASP A 227 -3.19 -32.08 -20.29
C ASP A 227 -1.79 -31.66 -20.79
N ASN A 228 -0.83 -32.58 -20.71
CA ASN A 228 0.52 -32.47 -21.27
C ASN A 228 1.28 -31.17 -21.00
N ARG A 229 0.95 -30.46 -19.94
CA ARG A 229 1.49 -29.11 -19.60
C ARG A 229 1.15 -28.05 -20.66
N ASN A 230 0.02 -28.18 -21.33
CA ASN A 230 -0.46 -27.16 -22.24
C ASN A 230 -0.62 -25.83 -21.50
N VAL A 231 -0.33 -24.74 -22.19
CA VAL A 231 -0.49 -23.40 -21.63
C VAL A 231 -1.96 -23.07 -21.52
N LEU A 232 -2.48 -22.95 -20.31
CA LEU A 232 -3.85 -22.54 -20.02
C LEU A 232 -4.05 -21.05 -20.29
N ARG A 233 -3.09 -20.25 -19.82
CA ARG A 233 -3.11 -18.80 -19.96
C ARG A 233 -1.72 -18.21 -19.85
N THR A 234 -1.53 -17.04 -20.46
CA THR A 234 -0.37 -16.17 -20.25
C THR A 234 -0.84 -14.78 -19.86
N LEU A 235 -0.06 -14.10 -19.01
CA LEU A 235 -0.33 -12.78 -18.51
C LEU A 235 0.78 -11.82 -18.93
N LEU A 236 0.41 -10.65 -19.40
CA LEU A 236 1.29 -9.52 -19.61
C LEU A 236 1.00 -8.46 -18.55
N TRP A 237 2.04 -7.99 -17.89
CA TRP A 237 1.96 -7.05 -16.78
C TRP A 237 2.48 -5.68 -17.19
N ASP A 238 1.99 -4.63 -16.53
CA ASP A 238 2.40 -3.25 -16.73
C ASP A 238 3.89 -3.09 -16.36
N PRO A 239 4.77 -2.71 -17.30
CA PRO A 239 6.19 -2.54 -17.02
C PRO A 239 6.52 -1.26 -16.26
N LEU A 240 5.56 -0.37 -16.06
CA LEU A 240 5.77 0.89 -15.33
C LEU A 240 5.88 0.68 -13.81
N GLU A 241 5.43 -0.45 -13.32
CA GLU A 241 5.51 -0.84 -11.91
C GLU A 241 6.30 -2.15 -11.80
N PRO A 242 7.47 -2.19 -11.16
CA PRO A 242 8.36 -3.37 -11.19
C PRO A 242 7.90 -4.52 -10.30
N VAL A 243 7.07 -4.25 -9.30
CA VAL A 243 6.60 -5.23 -8.31
C VAL A 243 5.09 -5.11 -8.21
N ALA A 244 4.38 -6.25 -8.23
CA ALA A 244 2.93 -6.34 -8.01
C ALA A 244 2.14 -5.24 -8.75
N THR A 245 2.15 -5.32 -10.04
CA THR A 245 1.65 -4.32 -10.98
C THR A 245 0.26 -4.68 -11.49
N ARG A 246 -0.27 -3.87 -12.42
CA ARG A 246 -1.52 -4.13 -13.11
C ARG A 246 -1.35 -5.14 -14.24
N PRO A 247 -2.30 -6.06 -14.48
CA PRO A 247 -2.28 -6.86 -15.69
C PRO A 247 -2.66 -6.00 -16.89
N LEU A 248 -1.93 -6.11 -18.01
CA LEU A 248 -2.27 -5.47 -19.28
C LEU A 248 -3.11 -6.37 -20.14
N ALA A 249 -2.69 -7.64 -20.28
CA ALA A 249 -3.36 -8.60 -21.13
C ALA A 249 -3.32 -10.02 -20.58
N LEU A 250 -4.31 -10.77 -21.02
CA LEU A 250 -4.46 -12.21 -20.87
C LEU A 250 -4.54 -12.84 -22.25
N VAL A 251 -3.79 -13.90 -22.50
CA VAL A 251 -4.04 -14.80 -23.62
C VAL A 251 -4.52 -16.13 -23.04
N GLN A 252 -5.74 -16.52 -23.41
CA GLN A 252 -6.39 -17.75 -22.96
C GLN A 252 -7.19 -18.35 -24.12
N ALA A 253 -7.12 -19.67 -24.31
CA ALA A 253 -7.76 -20.35 -25.42
C ALA A 253 -7.49 -19.68 -26.78
N ALA A 254 -6.23 -19.30 -27.04
CA ALA A 254 -5.77 -18.58 -28.23
C ALA A 254 -6.50 -17.25 -28.51
N SER A 255 -7.13 -16.65 -27.51
CA SER A 255 -7.78 -15.34 -27.59
C SER A 255 -7.06 -14.33 -26.71
N LEU A 256 -6.90 -13.11 -27.23
CA LEU A 256 -6.35 -11.97 -26.50
C LEU A 256 -7.46 -11.23 -25.78
N TYR A 257 -7.21 -10.91 -24.52
CA TYR A 257 -8.06 -10.07 -23.69
C TYR A 257 -7.23 -8.95 -23.08
N CYS A 258 -7.79 -7.75 -22.98
CA CYS A 258 -7.17 -6.59 -22.35
C CYS A 258 -7.91 -6.23 -21.06
N TYR A 259 -7.16 -5.77 -20.05
CA TYR A 259 -7.71 -5.47 -18.73
C TYR A 259 -8.05 -3.98 -18.56
N GLY A 260 -9.18 -3.72 -17.89
CA GLY A 260 -9.55 -2.44 -17.31
C GLY A 260 -9.47 -2.47 -15.80
N TRP A 261 -9.10 -1.34 -15.16
CA TRP A 261 -8.95 -1.23 -13.71
C TRP A 261 -9.65 0.01 -13.19
N ASP A 262 -10.01 -0.03 -11.90
CA ASP A 262 -10.43 1.15 -11.15
C ASP A 262 -9.23 1.98 -10.62
N PHE A 263 -9.51 2.97 -9.77
CA PHE A 263 -8.51 3.84 -9.15
C PHE A 263 -7.55 3.09 -8.21
N ASN A 264 -7.97 1.95 -7.67
CA ASN A 264 -7.24 1.16 -6.68
C ASN A 264 -6.67 -0.15 -7.23
N LYS A 265 -6.43 -0.21 -8.55
CA LYS A 265 -5.87 -1.35 -9.29
C LYS A 265 -6.77 -2.60 -9.33
N ASN A 266 -8.03 -2.55 -8.85
CA ASN A 266 -8.91 -3.68 -9.00
C ASN A 266 -9.27 -3.87 -10.47
N VAL A 267 -9.19 -5.09 -10.98
CA VAL A 267 -9.66 -5.42 -12.32
C VAL A 267 -11.19 -5.31 -12.31
N THR A 268 -11.74 -4.47 -13.16
CA THR A 268 -13.17 -4.19 -13.20
C THR A 268 -13.83 -4.59 -14.50
N GLU A 269 -13.11 -4.57 -15.60
CA GLU A 269 -13.53 -5.09 -16.90
C GLU A 269 -12.42 -5.91 -17.54
N VAL A 270 -12.83 -6.89 -18.35
CA VAL A 270 -11.93 -7.58 -19.27
C VAL A 270 -12.55 -7.49 -20.66
N PHE A 271 -11.81 -6.96 -21.61
CA PHE A 271 -12.24 -6.70 -22.97
C PHE A 271 -11.67 -7.77 -23.91
N ASP A 272 -12.48 -8.30 -24.79
CA ASP A 272 -12.03 -9.23 -25.84
C ASP A 272 -11.20 -8.52 -26.93
N ALA A 273 -10.76 -9.30 -27.92
CA ALA A 273 -9.96 -8.79 -29.05
C ALA A 273 -10.70 -7.77 -29.94
N ARG A 274 -12.02 -7.66 -29.82
CA ARG A 274 -12.87 -6.69 -30.55
C ARG A 274 -13.22 -5.47 -29.70
N GLY A 275 -12.72 -5.40 -28.47
CA GLY A 275 -13.06 -4.34 -27.53
C GLY A 275 -14.42 -4.51 -26.83
N THR A 276 -15.06 -5.69 -26.94
CA THR A 276 -16.29 -5.99 -26.23
C THR A 276 -15.99 -6.43 -24.80
N ILE A 277 -16.81 -6.06 -23.83
CA ILE A 277 -16.66 -6.51 -22.43
C ILE A 277 -16.99 -8.00 -22.36
N ALA A 278 -16.00 -8.83 -22.03
CA ALA A 278 -16.10 -10.28 -21.88
C ALA A 278 -16.43 -10.69 -20.43
N ALA A 279 -15.99 -9.89 -19.46
CA ALA A 279 -16.31 -10.05 -18.04
C ALA A 279 -16.28 -8.71 -17.32
N THR A 280 -17.09 -8.58 -16.26
CA THR A 280 -17.04 -7.45 -15.32
C THR A 280 -16.92 -7.95 -13.89
N TYR A 281 -16.31 -7.14 -13.05
CA TYR A 281 -16.13 -7.40 -11.62
C TYR A 281 -16.55 -6.15 -10.84
N ASP A 282 -17.38 -6.36 -9.83
CA ASP A 282 -17.76 -5.35 -8.84
C ASP A 282 -17.35 -5.86 -7.45
N TYR A 283 -16.90 -4.98 -6.59
CA TYR A 283 -16.32 -5.34 -5.30
C TYR A 283 -17.04 -4.63 -4.16
N SER A 284 -17.23 -5.35 -3.05
CA SER A 284 -17.51 -4.71 -1.76
C SER A 284 -16.33 -3.85 -1.33
N PRO A 285 -16.48 -2.98 -0.32
CA PRO A 285 -15.38 -2.13 0.14
C PRO A 285 -14.12 -2.90 0.57
N TYR A 286 -14.27 -4.16 0.97
CA TYR A 286 -13.16 -5.04 1.36
C TYR A 286 -12.88 -6.17 0.36
N GLY A 287 -13.43 -6.09 -0.86
CA GLY A 287 -13.00 -6.94 -1.96
C GLY A 287 -13.80 -8.23 -2.16
N THR A 288 -14.94 -8.42 -1.47
CA THR A 288 -15.88 -9.48 -1.87
C THR A 288 -16.34 -9.18 -3.28
N VAL A 289 -16.19 -10.17 -4.19
CA VAL A 289 -16.39 -9.98 -5.63
C VAL A 289 -17.74 -10.48 -6.09
N GLY A 290 -18.41 -9.68 -6.92
CA GLY A 290 -19.47 -10.10 -7.81
C GLY A 290 -18.99 -10.01 -9.26
N SER A 291 -19.25 -11.02 -10.08
CA SER A 291 -18.79 -11.05 -11.47
C SER A 291 -19.95 -11.32 -12.44
N THR A 292 -19.79 -10.81 -13.65
CA THR A 292 -20.67 -11.13 -14.78
C THR A 292 -19.86 -11.48 -16.02
N GLY A 293 -20.47 -12.13 -17.01
CA GLY A 293 -19.81 -12.58 -18.23
C GLY A 293 -19.37 -14.04 -18.14
N ASN A 294 -18.80 -14.54 -19.24
CA ASN A 294 -18.46 -15.97 -19.38
C ASN A 294 -16.94 -16.26 -19.29
N LEU A 295 -16.12 -15.21 -19.18
CA LEU A 295 -14.69 -15.36 -19.07
C LEU A 295 -14.29 -15.59 -17.61
N VAL A 296 -13.76 -16.79 -17.34
CA VAL A 296 -13.14 -17.09 -16.04
C VAL A 296 -11.65 -16.77 -16.13
N GLN A 297 -11.19 -15.88 -15.27
CA GLN A 297 -9.79 -15.46 -15.17
C GLN A 297 -9.43 -15.08 -13.73
N PRO A 298 -8.17 -15.29 -13.29
CA PRO A 298 -7.86 -15.22 -11.86
C PRO A 298 -7.53 -13.82 -11.33
N VAL A 299 -7.14 -12.85 -12.17
CA VAL A 299 -6.65 -11.55 -11.69
C VAL A 299 -7.81 -10.61 -11.42
N GLN A 300 -8.05 -10.27 -10.16
CA GLN A 300 -9.25 -9.53 -9.76
C GLN A 300 -8.92 -8.38 -8.79
N TRP A 301 -9.26 -8.52 -7.51
CA TRP A 301 -9.04 -7.53 -6.46
C TRP A 301 -7.55 -7.16 -6.34
N SER A 302 -7.24 -5.86 -6.25
CA SER A 302 -5.86 -5.32 -6.19
C SER A 302 -4.93 -5.78 -7.31
N SER A 303 -5.46 -6.33 -8.42
CA SER A 303 -4.70 -7.01 -9.48
C SER A 303 -3.97 -8.27 -9.00
N GLU A 304 -4.49 -8.92 -7.94
CA GLU A 304 -3.96 -10.15 -7.36
C GLU A 304 -4.78 -11.39 -7.79
N MET A 305 -4.23 -12.58 -7.50
CA MET A 305 -4.84 -13.84 -7.90
C MET A 305 -6.00 -14.21 -6.97
N ASN A 306 -7.20 -14.29 -7.50
CA ASN A 306 -8.38 -14.78 -6.79
C ASN A 306 -8.47 -16.31 -6.93
N ASP A 307 -8.59 -17.02 -5.82
CA ASP A 307 -8.89 -18.44 -5.79
C ASP A 307 -10.40 -18.62 -5.58
N GLU A 308 -11.13 -18.83 -6.68
CA GLU A 308 -12.61 -18.89 -6.68
C GLU A 308 -13.17 -19.98 -5.75
N GLU A 309 -12.51 -21.13 -5.69
CA GLU A 309 -12.92 -22.25 -4.82
C GLU A 309 -12.93 -21.85 -3.35
N LEU A 310 -11.98 -20.99 -2.96
CA LEU A 310 -11.75 -20.56 -1.58
C LEU A 310 -12.41 -19.21 -1.28
N ALA A 311 -12.74 -18.41 -2.31
CA ALA A 311 -13.05 -16.99 -2.20
C ALA A 311 -11.97 -16.21 -1.41
N LEU A 312 -10.71 -16.56 -1.62
CA LEU A 312 -9.54 -15.92 -1.03
C LEU A 312 -8.69 -15.27 -2.11
N VAL A 313 -8.01 -14.18 -1.75
CA VAL A 313 -7.06 -13.51 -2.65
C VAL A 313 -5.63 -13.89 -2.24
N TYR A 314 -4.85 -14.40 -3.19
CA TYR A 314 -3.48 -14.80 -2.98
C TYR A 314 -2.51 -13.66 -3.30
N TYR A 315 -1.84 -13.12 -2.26
CA TYR A 315 -0.88 -12.01 -2.32
C TYR A 315 0.58 -12.49 -2.18
N ASN A 316 0.95 -13.59 -2.79
CA ASN A 316 2.29 -14.19 -2.68
C ASN A 316 2.67 -14.63 -1.26
N TYR A 317 2.78 -13.72 -0.29
CA TYR A 317 3.18 -14.07 1.08
C TYR A 317 2.03 -14.51 1.97
N ARG A 318 0.81 -13.99 1.77
CA ARG A 318 -0.39 -14.29 2.56
C ARG A 318 -1.60 -14.51 1.68
N TYR A 319 -2.61 -15.14 2.28
CA TYR A 319 -3.96 -15.12 1.74
C TYR A 319 -4.80 -14.08 2.46
N TYR A 320 -5.50 -13.27 1.70
CA TYR A 320 -6.46 -12.31 2.19
C TYR A 320 -7.86 -12.87 2.13
N ASN A 321 -8.62 -12.76 3.24
CA ASN A 321 -10.04 -13.11 3.30
C ASN A 321 -10.90 -11.85 3.17
N PRO A 322 -11.53 -11.59 2.03
CA PRO A 322 -12.40 -10.42 1.84
C PRO A 322 -13.58 -10.38 2.81
N ALA A 323 -14.16 -11.52 3.18
CA ALA A 323 -15.30 -11.60 4.09
C ALA A 323 -14.96 -11.04 5.48
N ASP A 324 -13.76 -11.36 6.00
CA ASP A 324 -13.29 -10.85 7.29
C ASP A 324 -12.52 -9.52 7.16
N GLY A 325 -12.12 -9.15 5.96
CA GLY A 325 -11.31 -7.97 5.67
C GLY A 325 -9.92 -8.02 6.31
N ARG A 326 -9.32 -9.22 6.39
CA ARG A 326 -8.02 -9.43 7.03
C ARG A 326 -7.26 -10.62 6.47
N TRP A 327 -5.99 -10.71 6.83
CA TRP A 327 -5.13 -11.84 6.51
C TRP A 327 -5.47 -13.08 7.34
N ILE A 328 -5.32 -14.28 6.76
CA ILE A 328 -5.56 -15.55 7.50
C ILE A 328 -4.35 -16.00 8.31
N ASN A 329 -3.20 -15.33 8.20
CA ASN A 329 -2.01 -15.58 8.99
C ASN A 329 -1.29 -14.27 9.34
N ARG A 330 -0.37 -14.35 10.29
CA ARG A 330 0.40 -13.20 10.79
C ARG A 330 1.27 -12.60 9.69
N ASP A 331 1.55 -11.30 9.82
CA ASP A 331 2.48 -10.63 8.94
C ASP A 331 3.88 -11.28 9.04
N PRO A 332 4.50 -11.67 7.90
CA PRO A 332 5.85 -12.24 7.91
C PRO A 332 6.94 -11.24 8.33
N ILE A 333 6.66 -9.92 8.29
CA ILE A 333 7.55 -8.88 8.81
C ILE A 333 7.20 -8.49 10.25
N ALA A 334 6.31 -9.23 10.90
CA ALA A 334 5.88 -9.02 12.27
C ALA A 334 5.39 -7.58 12.53
N GLU A 335 5.78 -6.97 13.66
CA GLU A 335 5.34 -5.64 14.08
C GLU A 335 5.86 -4.51 13.18
N GLU A 336 6.81 -4.76 12.30
CA GLU A 336 7.25 -3.81 11.26
C GLU A 336 6.10 -3.44 10.31
N GLY A 337 5.18 -4.39 10.01
CA GLY A 337 3.95 -4.17 9.26
C GLY A 337 2.84 -3.44 10.04
N GLY A 338 2.98 -3.31 11.37
CA GLY A 338 2.00 -2.71 12.27
C GLY A 338 1.64 -3.63 13.46
N TRP A 339 1.02 -3.05 14.49
CA TRP A 339 0.65 -3.77 15.71
C TRP A 339 -0.40 -4.87 15.50
N ASN A 340 -1.30 -4.70 14.51
CA ASN A 340 -2.26 -5.73 14.14
C ASN A 340 -1.69 -6.60 13.02
N LEU A 341 -1.08 -7.71 13.39
CA LEU A 341 -0.40 -8.61 12.45
C LEU A 341 -1.33 -9.31 11.43
N TYR A 342 -2.64 -9.16 11.58
CA TYR A 342 -3.66 -9.67 10.66
C TYR A 342 -4.38 -8.57 9.90
N GLY A 343 -4.12 -7.30 10.22
CA GLY A 343 -4.80 -6.15 9.62
C GLY A 343 -4.48 -6.01 8.14
N PHE A 344 -5.50 -5.79 7.31
CA PHE A 344 -5.33 -5.49 5.89
C PHE A 344 -5.30 -3.97 5.70
N VAL A 345 -4.21 -3.49 5.14
CA VAL A 345 -3.96 -2.09 4.73
C VAL A 345 -4.49 -1.04 5.72
N ARG A 346 -4.33 -1.30 7.02
CA ARG A 346 -4.77 -0.42 8.14
C ARG A 346 -6.25 -0.03 8.07
N ASN A 347 -7.11 -0.91 7.56
CA ASN A 347 -8.54 -0.65 7.34
C ASN A 347 -8.85 0.52 6.38
N VAL A 348 -7.95 0.80 5.43
CA VAL A 348 -8.10 1.86 4.41
C VAL A 348 -8.07 1.28 2.98
N PRO A 349 -8.91 0.29 2.66
CA PRO A 349 -8.84 -0.45 1.39
C PRO A 349 -9.18 0.38 0.16
N MET A 350 -9.77 1.57 0.35
CA MET A 350 -10.13 2.45 -0.76
C MET A 350 -8.95 3.27 -1.31
N ILE A 351 -7.79 3.28 -0.62
CA ILE A 351 -6.63 4.09 -0.98
C ILE A 351 -5.36 3.26 -0.97
N CYS A 352 -5.25 2.34 0.01
CA CYS A 352 -4.05 1.56 0.24
C CYS A 352 -4.16 0.20 -0.43
N THR A 353 -3.03 -0.27 -0.93
CA THR A 353 -2.85 -1.62 -1.46
C THR A 353 -1.64 -2.25 -0.80
N ASP A 354 -1.67 -3.56 -0.58
CA ASP A 354 -0.50 -4.35 -0.26
C ASP A 354 -0.03 -5.05 -1.54
N TYR A 355 1.28 -5.12 -1.80
CA TYR A 355 1.78 -5.68 -3.06
C TYR A 355 2.09 -7.17 -3.00
N LEU A 356 2.61 -7.62 -1.88
CA LEU A 356 3.08 -9.00 -1.74
C LEU A 356 2.42 -9.73 -0.57
N GLY A 357 1.54 -9.07 0.17
CA GLY A 357 0.98 -9.61 1.40
C GLY A 357 1.97 -9.60 2.56
N LYS A 358 2.83 -8.59 2.62
CA LYS A 358 3.79 -8.38 3.71
C LYS A 358 4.07 -6.90 3.99
N ASP A 359 3.46 -6.00 3.23
CA ASP A 359 3.83 -4.60 3.27
C ASP A 359 2.67 -3.63 3.18
N THR A 360 2.81 -2.55 3.93
CA THR A 360 1.99 -1.35 3.78
C THR A 360 2.81 -0.22 3.13
N LEU A 361 2.15 0.80 2.68
CA LEU A 361 2.53 2.05 2.00
C LEU A 361 4.01 2.49 1.95
N GLY A 362 4.88 2.08 2.89
CA GLY A 362 6.29 2.49 2.96
C GLY A 362 7.14 2.02 1.76
N GLU A 363 7.04 0.75 1.36
CA GLU A 363 7.75 0.22 0.18
C GLU A 363 7.30 0.88 -1.12
N LEU A 364 6.03 1.27 -1.20
CA LEU A 364 5.46 1.93 -2.38
C LEU A 364 6.11 3.27 -2.66
N ILE A 365 6.33 4.01 -1.61
CA ILE A 365 6.97 5.32 -1.67
C ILE A 365 8.41 5.16 -2.13
N TYR A 366 9.13 4.20 -1.55
CA TYR A 366 10.51 3.92 -1.93
C TYR A 366 10.62 3.37 -3.36
N ALA A 367 9.81 2.39 -3.74
CA ALA A 367 9.80 1.86 -5.11
C ALA A 367 9.57 2.99 -6.14
N ARG A 368 8.71 3.97 -5.83
CA ARG A 368 8.49 5.15 -6.68
C ARG A 368 9.73 6.05 -6.76
N TYR A 369 10.49 6.19 -5.66
CA TYR A 369 11.76 6.92 -5.68
C TYR A 369 12.82 6.20 -6.49
N VAL A 370 12.99 4.89 -6.27
CA VAL A 370 13.90 4.06 -7.07
C VAL A 370 13.54 4.12 -8.56
N ILE A 371 12.27 4.06 -8.89
CA ILE A 371 11.80 4.18 -10.28
C ILE A 371 12.12 5.56 -10.86
N ASN A 372 11.88 6.63 -10.13
CA ASN A 372 12.20 7.98 -10.58
C ASN A 372 13.71 8.18 -10.73
N PHE A 373 14.50 7.63 -9.81
CA PHE A 373 15.95 7.59 -9.89
C PHE A 373 16.42 6.81 -11.12
N LEU A 374 15.92 5.60 -11.35
CA LEU A 374 16.25 4.77 -12.51
C LEU A 374 15.84 5.41 -13.84
N ARG A 375 14.88 6.32 -13.84
CA ARG A 375 14.43 7.08 -15.02
C ARG A 375 15.26 8.33 -15.28
N GLY A 376 16.27 8.63 -14.47
CA GLY A 376 17.11 9.82 -14.59
C GLY A 376 16.33 11.14 -14.42
N ILE A 377 15.20 11.11 -13.73
CA ILE A 377 14.42 12.29 -13.40
C ILE A 377 15.07 12.93 -12.17
N GLY A 378 16.19 13.61 -12.38
CA GLY A 378 16.90 14.39 -11.37
C GLY A 378 16.16 15.68 -11.03
N THR A 379 14.97 15.58 -10.47
CA THR A 379 14.27 16.72 -9.90
C THR A 379 14.23 16.58 -8.39
N VAL A 380 14.49 17.68 -7.69
CA VAL A 380 14.14 17.81 -6.28
C VAL A 380 12.68 17.39 -6.16
N VAL A 381 12.42 16.24 -5.54
CA VAL A 381 11.06 15.84 -5.25
C VAL A 381 10.70 16.50 -3.93
N PRO A 382 9.96 17.61 -3.92
CA PRO A 382 9.52 18.18 -2.67
C PRO A 382 8.58 17.18 -2.01
N PHE A 383 8.96 16.69 -0.84
CA PHE A 383 8.13 15.87 0.04
C PHE A 383 6.84 16.57 0.54
N PRO A 384 6.71 17.90 0.50
CA PRO A 384 5.53 18.60 1.02
C PRO A 384 4.20 18.20 0.38
N SER A 385 4.22 17.58 -0.80
CA SER A 385 2.99 17.20 -1.52
C SER A 385 2.28 15.94 -1.01
N LYS A 386 2.79 15.26 0.03
CA LYS A 386 2.16 14.03 0.58
C LYS A 386 2.06 14.07 2.10
N PRO A 387 0.99 14.68 2.64
CA PRO A 387 0.78 14.82 4.09
C PRO A 387 0.90 13.53 4.90
N ALA A 388 0.44 12.40 4.35
CA ALA A 388 0.51 11.11 5.03
C ALA A 388 1.95 10.61 5.24
N MET A 389 2.86 10.90 4.32
CA MET A 389 4.25 10.49 4.40
C MET A 389 5.06 11.41 5.31
N ILE A 390 4.79 12.71 5.25
CA ILE A 390 5.37 13.69 6.19
C ILE A 390 4.92 13.35 7.61
N ALA A 391 3.64 13.02 7.81
CA ALA A 391 3.14 12.57 9.11
C ALA A 391 3.84 11.30 9.57
N GLN A 392 4.04 10.32 8.69
CA GLN A 392 4.70 9.05 9.01
C GLN A 392 6.20 9.24 9.32
N MET A 393 6.89 10.12 8.59
CA MET A 393 8.28 10.48 8.87
C MET A 393 8.40 11.33 10.14
N ARG A 394 7.50 12.29 10.34
CA ARG A 394 7.39 13.10 11.55
C ARG A 394 7.08 12.26 12.78
N ASP A 395 6.21 11.25 12.63
CA ASP A 395 5.81 10.34 13.71
C ASP A 395 6.83 9.21 13.94
N SER A 396 7.89 9.13 13.15
CA SER A 396 8.98 8.20 13.45
C SER A 396 9.72 8.67 14.71
N ALA A 397 9.85 7.77 15.69
CA ALA A 397 10.50 8.08 16.96
C ALA A 397 11.95 8.59 16.77
N GLY A 398 12.63 8.15 15.70
CA GLY A 398 13.98 8.60 15.36
C GLY A 398 14.02 10.06 14.90
N MET A 399 13.08 10.49 14.05
CA MET A 399 13.04 11.87 13.56
C MET A 399 12.58 12.85 14.64
N GLN A 400 11.57 12.50 15.44
CA GLN A 400 11.14 13.30 16.58
C GLN A 400 12.32 13.54 17.53
N ARG A 401 13.02 12.48 17.95
CA ARG A 401 14.18 12.58 18.81
C ARG A 401 15.27 13.48 18.21
N THR A 402 15.56 13.32 16.92
CA THR A 402 16.55 14.11 16.22
C THR A 402 16.22 15.60 16.23
N PHE A 403 14.96 15.96 15.96
CA PHE A 403 14.53 17.36 15.99
C PHE A 403 14.48 17.93 17.42
N GLU A 404 14.02 17.13 18.38
CA GLU A 404 14.04 17.50 19.81
C GLU A 404 15.44 17.78 20.31
N GLU A 405 16.37 16.86 20.06
CA GLU A 405 17.79 17.00 20.45
C GLU A 405 18.45 18.21 19.80
N ALA A 406 18.14 18.51 18.55
CA ALA A 406 18.68 19.67 17.85
C ALA A 406 18.14 20.99 18.44
N LEU A 407 16.84 21.07 18.72
CA LEU A 407 16.25 22.24 19.37
C LEU A 407 16.77 22.43 20.79
N GLN A 408 16.89 21.34 21.56
CA GLN A 408 17.51 21.35 22.89
C GLN A 408 18.94 21.89 22.86
N GLN A 409 19.74 21.43 21.89
CA GLN A 409 21.13 21.88 21.73
C GLN A 409 21.20 23.38 21.42
N ILE A 410 20.36 23.87 20.51
CA ILE A 410 20.29 25.29 20.14
C ILE A 410 19.93 26.15 21.37
N ILE A 411 18.92 25.71 22.14
CA ILE A 411 18.49 26.41 23.34
C ILE A 411 19.60 26.39 24.40
N LYS A 412 20.27 25.27 24.64
CA LYS A 412 21.38 25.16 25.59
C LYS A 412 22.52 26.12 25.27
N GLU A 413 22.92 26.22 24.01
CA GLU A 413 23.98 27.13 23.59
C GLU A 413 23.63 28.62 23.80
N GLU A 414 22.36 28.99 23.57
CA GLU A 414 21.90 30.35 23.87
C GLU A 414 21.84 30.61 25.40
N LEU A 415 21.59 29.56 26.20
CA LEU A 415 21.55 29.63 27.66
C LEU A 415 22.94 29.72 28.31
N GLU A 416 23.97 29.11 27.73
CA GLU A 416 25.36 29.21 28.22
C GLU A 416 25.89 30.63 28.33
N ASN A 417 25.32 31.55 27.56
CA ASN A 417 25.71 32.97 27.51
C ASN A 417 24.92 33.87 28.48
N ILE A 418 24.06 33.29 29.33
CA ILE A 418 23.19 34.07 30.25
C ILE A 418 23.85 34.19 31.62
N ASN A 419 24.19 35.43 31.99
CA ASN A 419 24.76 35.74 33.32
C ASN A 419 23.75 36.31 34.32
N ASN A 420 22.54 36.72 33.89
CA ASN A 420 21.53 37.31 34.74
C ASN A 420 20.11 36.82 34.41
N TYR A 421 19.33 36.45 35.43
CA TYR A 421 17.95 36.00 35.32
C TYR A 421 17.00 37.01 36.00
N PRO A 422 15.71 37.15 35.56
CA PRO A 422 15.12 36.54 34.36
C PRO A 422 15.55 37.21 33.06
N LYS A 423 15.67 36.49 31.97
CA LYS A 423 16.01 37.01 30.64
C LYS A 423 15.08 36.45 29.59
N SER A 424 14.64 37.30 28.67
CA SER A 424 13.89 36.89 27.49
C SER A 424 14.84 36.75 26.30
N ILE A 425 14.79 35.63 25.62
CA ILE A 425 15.61 35.33 24.44
C ILE A 425 14.68 35.05 23.28
N GLU A 426 14.99 35.64 22.13
CA GLU A 426 14.32 35.30 20.86
C GLU A 426 15.30 34.49 20.01
N ILE A 427 14.91 33.28 19.65
CA ILE A 427 15.64 32.41 18.74
C ILE A 427 14.97 32.58 17.38
N ASP A 428 15.70 33.19 16.45
CA ASP A 428 15.23 33.51 15.12
C ASP A 428 16.02 32.76 14.07
N PHE A 429 15.33 31.99 13.24
CA PHE A 429 15.87 31.28 12.09
C PHE A 429 15.69 32.08 10.80
N VAL A 430 15.85 33.37 10.87
CA VAL A 430 15.72 34.28 9.71
C VAL A 430 16.56 33.79 8.55
N ASP A 431 16.01 33.81 7.35
CA ASP A 431 16.65 33.48 6.08
C ASP A 431 17.22 32.06 5.98
N LYS A 432 16.51 31.06 6.52
CA LYS A 432 16.90 29.66 6.41
C LYS A 432 18.25 29.36 7.10
N LYS A 433 18.33 29.61 8.38
CA LYS A 433 19.56 29.35 9.14
C LYS A 433 20.00 27.90 9.00
N ASP A 434 21.24 27.68 8.54
CA ASP A 434 21.85 26.36 8.45
C ASP A 434 22.27 25.92 9.86
N ILE A 435 21.62 24.88 10.35
CA ILE A 435 21.87 24.27 11.66
C ILE A 435 22.49 22.85 11.54
N THR A 436 22.98 22.49 10.37
CA THR A 436 23.57 21.15 10.09
C THR A 436 24.65 20.76 11.09
N ALA A 437 25.47 21.74 11.51
CA ALA A 437 26.54 21.51 12.50
C ALA A 437 26.02 21.02 13.86
N LYS A 438 24.77 21.36 14.22
CA LYS A 438 24.13 20.94 15.47
C LYS A 438 23.72 19.47 15.46
N PHE A 439 23.51 18.92 14.25
CA PHE A 439 23.20 17.52 14.04
C PHE A 439 24.43 16.63 13.92
N SER A 440 25.60 17.20 13.63
CA SER A 440 26.82 16.42 13.34
C SER A 440 27.52 15.88 14.57
N VAL A 441 27.24 16.38 15.78
CA VAL A 441 28.09 16.15 16.96
C VAL A 441 27.68 14.91 17.76
N HIS A 442 26.41 14.50 17.73
CA HIS A 442 25.92 13.43 18.60
C HIS A 442 25.10 12.33 17.92
N LEU A 443 24.92 12.39 16.61
CA LEU A 443 24.06 11.46 15.91
C LEU A 443 24.88 10.28 15.37
N GLY A 444 24.97 9.22 16.15
CA GLY A 444 25.47 7.92 15.72
C GLY A 444 24.54 7.27 14.66
N TYR A 445 24.81 6.02 14.34
CA TYR A 445 24.03 5.21 13.40
C TYR A 445 22.50 5.16 13.69
N GLU A 446 22.10 5.47 14.93
CA GLU A 446 20.70 5.47 15.40
C GLU A 446 19.88 6.72 15.02
N SER A 447 20.49 7.73 14.41
CA SER A 447 19.85 9.01 14.10
C SER A 447 19.18 9.08 12.72
N GLY A 448 19.21 7.99 11.96
CA GLY A 448 18.53 7.91 10.68
C GLY A 448 17.02 7.68 10.80
N VAL A 449 16.28 8.10 9.81
CA VAL A 449 14.85 7.86 9.72
C VAL A 449 14.63 6.45 9.18
N HIS A 450 14.14 5.55 10.03
CA HIS A 450 13.53 4.32 9.54
C HIS A 450 12.20 4.66 8.88
N LEU A 451 12.12 4.51 7.56
CA LEU A 451 10.84 4.45 6.88
C LEU A 451 10.17 3.15 7.31
N HIS A 452 9.14 3.27 8.15
CA HIS A 452 8.41 2.17 8.76
C HIS A 452 8.05 1.11 7.72
N SER A 453 8.20 -0.15 8.08
CA SER A 453 7.85 -1.38 7.36
C SER A 453 8.81 -1.90 6.29
N SER A 454 9.74 -1.12 5.78
CA SER A 454 10.63 -1.55 4.69
C SER A 454 12.08 -1.83 5.12
N GLY A 455 12.42 -1.52 6.38
CA GLY A 455 13.82 -1.60 6.83
C GLY A 455 14.75 -0.56 6.19
N TRP A 456 14.19 0.44 5.51
CA TRP A 456 14.95 1.48 4.84
C TRP A 456 15.39 2.56 5.82
N TRP A 457 16.63 2.91 5.71
CA TRP A 457 17.30 3.90 6.52
C TRP A 457 17.70 5.09 5.67
N LEU A 458 17.13 6.27 5.91
CA LEU A 458 17.64 7.51 5.37
C LEU A 458 18.79 7.93 6.30
N GLY A 459 20.00 7.96 5.78
CA GLY A 459 21.21 8.30 6.51
C GLY A 459 21.20 9.68 7.17
N ARG A 460 22.33 10.14 7.65
CA ARG A 460 22.47 11.47 8.25
C ARG A 460 22.07 12.55 7.24
N PRO A 461 21.31 13.57 7.63
CA PRO A 461 21.01 14.67 6.73
C PRO A 461 22.30 15.37 6.30
N GLN A 462 22.42 15.64 5.02
CA GLN A 462 23.52 16.45 4.52
C GLN A 462 23.37 17.92 4.94
N LYS A 463 22.12 18.37 5.11
CA LYS A 463 21.82 19.72 5.52
C LYS A 463 20.52 19.80 6.30
N VAL A 464 20.51 20.58 7.37
CA VAL A 464 19.30 20.92 8.12
C VAL A 464 19.17 22.42 8.20
N LEU A 465 18.01 22.93 7.80
CA LEU A 465 17.70 24.34 7.79
C LEU A 465 16.58 24.61 8.80
N GLY A 466 16.75 25.62 9.64
CA GLY A 466 15.72 26.12 10.53
C GLY A 466 14.99 27.30 9.93
N TYR A 467 13.69 27.42 10.22
CA TYR A 467 12.80 28.51 9.79
C TYR A 467 11.93 28.98 10.95
N GLY A 468 11.45 30.22 10.84
CA GLY A 468 10.59 30.82 11.84
C GLY A 468 11.35 31.31 13.06
N LYS A 469 10.61 31.67 14.10
CA LYS A 469 11.18 32.16 15.36
C LYS A 469 10.34 31.76 16.55
N PHE A 470 11.00 31.67 17.71
CA PHE A 470 10.31 31.51 18.98
C PHE A 470 11.00 32.29 20.08
N LYS A 471 10.25 32.68 21.08
CA LYS A 471 10.70 33.46 22.20
C LYS A 471 10.50 32.71 23.51
N ILE A 472 11.57 32.58 24.28
CA ILE A 472 11.56 31.95 25.59
C ILE A 472 11.87 32.99 26.68
N CYS A 473 11.33 32.77 27.88
CA CYS A 473 11.72 33.47 29.09
C CYS A 473 12.43 32.46 30.02
N VAL A 474 13.68 32.74 30.33
CA VAL A 474 14.50 31.98 31.25
C VAL A 474 14.41 32.66 32.62
N LYS A 475 13.68 32.05 33.55
CA LYS A 475 13.51 32.54 34.93
C LYS A 475 14.61 32.07 35.85
N SER A 476 15.07 30.83 35.66
CA SER A 476 16.21 30.22 36.33
C SER A 476 16.82 29.14 35.41
N LYS A 477 17.89 28.48 35.85
CA LYS A 477 18.48 27.36 35.07
C LYS A 477 17.48 26.24 34.75
N ASP A 478 16.51 26.03 35.65
CA ASP A 478 15.56 24.93 35.56
C ASP A 478 14.11 25.40 35.29
N ASP A 479 13.91 26.69 34.96
CA ASP A 479 12.57 27.26 34.70
C ASP A 479 12.60 28.12 33.43
N ILE A 480 12.29 27.49 32.30
CA ILE A 480 12.22 28.11 30.97
C ILE A 480 10.76 28.02 30.49
N ILE A 481 10.24 29.12 30.02
CA ILE A 481 8.87 29.22 29.52
C ILE A 481 8.88 29.69 28.06
N LEU A 482 8.15 28.99 27.20
CA LEU A 482 7.86 29.48 25.85
C LEU A 482 6.84 30.63 25.91
N LEU A 483 7.20 31.76 25.34
CA LEU A 483 6.33 32.95 25.29
C LEU A 483 5.57 33.06 23.98
N SER A 484 6.21 32.75 22.87
CA SER A 484 5.61 32.83 21.55
C SER A 484 6.37 31.96 20.55
N SER A 485 5.69 31.50 19.50
CA SER A 485 6.29 30.86 18.35
C SER A 485 5.64 31.34 17.07
N GLU A 486 6.41 31.49 16.00
CA GLU A 486 5.93 31.97 14.71
C GLU A 486 6.58 31.11 13.60
N GLY A 487 5.80 30.20 13.03
CA GLY A 487 6.19 29.40 11.87
C GLY A 487 7.46 28.55 12.05
N VAL A 488 7.72 28.07 13.28
CA VAL A 488 8.92 27.27 13.55
C VAL A 488 8.85 25.95 12.80
N SER A 489 9.85 25.72 11.97
CA SER A 489 9.98 24.47 11.22
C SER A 489 11.44 24.15 10.97
N LEU A 490 11.74 22.86 10.84
CA LEU A 490 13.04 22.36 10.43
C LEU A 490 12.89 21.63 9.10
N ALA A 491 13.78 21.91 8.17
CA ALA A 491 13.88 21.18 6.91
C ALA A 491 15.12 20.30 6.92
N TRP A 492 14.90 19.02 6.76
CA TRP A 492 15.95 18.03 6.62
C TRP A 492 16.21 17.78 5.13
N TYR A 493 17.45 17.92 4.71
CA TYR A 493 17.89 17.81 3.34
C TYR A 493 18.94 16.71 3.23
N ASP A 494 18.70 15.77 2.36
CA ASP A 494 19.63 14.70 2.04
C ASP A 494 19.71 14.47 0.53
N VAL A 495 20.76 13.78 0.10
CA VAL A 495 20.91 13.33 -1.28
C VAL A 495 20.96 11.82 -1.26
N ILE A 496 19.96 11.21 -1.89
CA ILE A 496 19.98 9.77 -2.08
C ILE A 496 21.03 9.49 -3.16
N ASP A 497 22.10 8.84 -2.76
CA ASP A 497 23.06 8.22 -3.67
C ASP A 497 22.95 6.69 -3.55
N ALA A 498 23.25 6.01 -4.62
CA ALA A 498 23.17 4.56 -4.68
C ALA A 498 24.55 3.90 -4.49
N ASN A 499 25.35 4.39 -3.56
CA ASN A 499 26.64 3.80 -3.25
C ASN A 499 26.49 2.68 -2.20
N PRO A 500 26.73 1.40 -2.54
CA PRO A 500 26.68 0.32 -1.58
C PRO A 500 27.73 0.53 -0.48
N THR A 501 27.29 0.42 0.77
CA THR A 501 28.16 0.49 1.94
C THR A 501 28.37 -0.89 2.55
N GLU A 502 29.55 -1.13 3.13
CA GLU A 502 29.83 -2.39 3.81
C GLU A 502 28.91 -2.54 5.02
N GLY A 503 28.08 -3.58 5.03
CA GLY A 503 27.09 -3.86 6.06
C GLY A 503 25.64 -3.69 5.64
N ASP A 504 25.36 -3.17 4.45
CA ASP A 504 24.00 -3.11 3.92
C ASP A 504 23.44 -4.52 3.65
N PRO A 505 22.12 -4.73 3.79
CA PRO A 505 21.49 -6.00 3.44
C PRO A 505 21.81 -6.42 2.00
N GLU A 506 22.01 -7.72 1.76
CA GLU A 506 22.39 -8.25 0.43
C GLU A 506 21.49 -7.78 -0.72
N TRP A 507 20.19 -7.62 -0.48
CA TRP A 507 19.25 -7.14 -1.48
C TRP A 507 19.41 -5.65 -1.78
N GLN A 508 19.79 -4.84 -0.79
CA GLN A 508 20.09 -3.43 -0.96
C GLN A 508 21.36 -3.27 -1.78
N GLN A 509 22.43 -3.99 -1.44
CA GLN A 509 23.67 -4.04 -2.23
C GLN A 509 23.41 -4.50 -3.68
N PHE A 510 22.51 -5.46 -3.86
CA PHE A 510 22.10 -5.92 -5.20
C PHE A 510 21.38 -4.82 -6.00
N LEU A 511 20.44 -4.11 -5.40
CA LEU A 511 19.73 -2.99 -6.04
C LEU A 511 20.70 -1.85 -6.37
N GLU A 512 21.56 -1.48 -5.46
CA GLU A 512 22.57 -0.45 -5.63
C GLU A 512 23.57 -0.82 -6.74
N THR A 513 23.97 -2.08 -6.82
CA THR A 513 24.83 -2.59 -7.91
C THR A 513 24.14 -2.48 -9.27
N ILE A 514 22.84 -2.84 -9.36
CA ILE A 514 22.07 -2.69 -10.60
C ILE A 514 21.95 -1.21 -10.99
N VAL A 515 21.76 -0.33 -10.02
CA VAL A 515 21.66 1.11 -10.25
C VAL A 515 22.99 1.68 -10.72
N GLN A 516 24.10 1.31 -10.08
CA GLN A 516 25.45 1.74 -10.49
C GLN A 516 25.82 1.30 -11.91
N ASP A 517 25.43 0.09 -12.32
CA ASP A 517 25.69 -0.42 -13.68
C ASP A 517 24.90 0.33 -14.78
N LYS A 518 23.84 1.05 -14.40
CA LYS A 518 22.94 1.71 -15.34
C LYS A 518 22.91 3.23 -15.28
N VAL A 519 23.44 3.81 -14.21
CA VAL A 519 23.36 5.25 -13.94
C VAL A 519 24.74 5.77 -13.55
N ASP A 520 25.20 6.76 -14.28
CA ASP A 520 26.42 7.50 -13.93
C ASP A 520 26.25 8.14 -12.55
N SER A 521 27.30 8.16 -11.72
CA SER A 521 27.31 8.66 -10.33
C SER A 521 26.82 10.11 -10.15
N SER A 522 26.49 10.79 -11.25
CA SER A 522 25.87 12.11 -11.30
C SER A 522 24.35 12.13 -11.06
N ALA A 523 23.71 10.99 -10.87
CA ALA A 523 22.24 10.86 -10.80
C ALA A 523 21.67 10.89 -9.37
N ALA A 524 22.46 11.25 -8.36
CA ALA A 524 21.98 11.49 -7.01
C ALA A 524 20.91 12.59 -6.99
N PHE A 525 19.78 12.37 -6.28
CA PHE A 525 18.70 13.35 -6.19
C PHE A 525 18.46 13.80 -4.75
N PRO A 526 18.24 15.11 -4.53
CA PRO A 526 18.00 15.64 -3.21
C PRO A 526 16.57 15.33 -2.71
N ILE A 527 16.48 15.07 -1.41
CA ILE A 527 15.23 14.96 -0.68
C ILE A 527 15.17 16.07 0.35
N GLU A 528 14.02 16.73 0.48
CA GLU A 528 13.76 17.74 1.49
C GLU A 528 12.53 17.32 2.33
N VAL A 529 12.70 17.19 3.65
CA VAL A 529 11.65 16.84 4.60
C VAL A 529 11.44 17.97 5.58
N TRP A 530 10.19 18.40 5.74
CA TRP A 530 9.81 19.49 6.61
C TRP A 530 9.10 19.01 7.87
N GLY A 531 9.54 19.45 9.03
CA GLY A 531 8.84 19.30 10.30
C GLY A 531 8.36 20.67 10.80
N ASN A 532 7.06 20.88 10.89
CA ASN A 532 6.45 22.06 11.47
C ASN A 532 6.11 21.80 12.94
N PHE A 533 6.44 22.74 13.83
CA PHE A 533 6.18 22.62 15.26
C PHE A 533 5.04 23.54 15.68
N THR A 534 4.07 22.98 16.36
CA THR A 534 3.03 23.74 17.05
C THR A 534 3.59 24.34 18.34
N PHE A 535 2.90 25.34 18.90
CA PHE A 535 3.27 25.93 20.19
C PHE A 535 3.37 24.86 21.30
N SER A 536 2.41 23.95 21.36
CA SER A 536 2.37 22.87 22.37
C SER A 536 3.53 21.89 22.24
N GLU A 537 3.93 21.54 21.02
CA GLU A 537 5.09 20.66 20.77
C GLU A 537 6.40 21.33 21.20
N LEU A 538 6.59 22.61 20.86
CA LEU A 538 7.75 23.40 21.30
C LEU A 538 7.80 23.57 22.82
N GLU A 539 6.66 23.80 23.46
CA GLU A 539 6.54 23.90 24.91
C GLU A 539 6.94 22.59 25.59
N THR A 540 6.52 21.44 25.03
CA THR A 540 6.90 20.11 25.52
C THR A 540 8.40 19.89 25.43
N ILE A 541 9.01 20.23 24.28
CA ILE A 541 10.47 20.12 24.06
C ILE A 541 11.23 20.99 25.05
N ILE A 542 10.80 22.25 25.25
CA ILE A 542 11.43 23.18 26.17
C ILE A 542 11.38 22.67 27.61
N ASN A 543 10.23 22.12 28.02
CA ASN A 543 10.04 21.56 29.38
C ASN A 543 10.85 20.28 29.62
N SER A 544 11.34 19.62 28.60
CA SER A 544 12.17 18.42 28.69
C SER A 544 13.68 18.71 28.71
N ILE A 545 14.09 19.99 28.64
CA ILE A 545 15.50 20.37 28.62
C ILE A 545 16.07 20.30 30.05
N ASP A 546 16.96 19.35 30.30
CA ASP A 546 17.86 19.32 31.45
C ASP A 546 19.08 20.22 31.20
N ILE A 547 19.24 21.29 31.96
CA ILE A 547 20.30 22.29 31.82
C ILE A 547 21.42 22.03 32.85
#